data_26f724e1cabe0631586764cb3a38cb59
#
_entry.id   26f724e1cabe0631586764cb3a38cb59
#
_cell.length_a   1.000
_cell.length_b   1.000
_cell.length_c   1.000
_cell.angle_alpha   90.00
_cell.angle_beta   90.00
_cell.angle_gamma   90.00
#
_symmetry.space_group_name_H-M   'P 1'
#
loop_
_entity.id
_entity.type
_entity.pdbx_description
1 polymer ?
#
loop_
_entity_poly.entity_id
_entity_poly.type
_entity_poly.pdbx_seq_one_letter_code
_entity_poly.pdbx_strand_id
1 'polypeptide(L)'
;RIAYVKGAPEIVIDKCRNFPDGVTKEQLREALLGYQQKAMRTLGFAYQEVGDGKAVESDSLNADNLTFMGIVAISDPVRADVPAAGKESIDAGIKIKIVTGDTPGTAKEIGRQIGLWNDNTDNDSNIITGPDFAALDDNDAAEAARRIKIMSRARPTDKSRLVGLLQQQGEVVAVTGDGTNNAAQVGLSMGDGTSVAKEASDITIMDNSFASITRAVMWGRSLYQNIQRFILFQLTVNLVACTIVLIGAFTGQQSPLTVTQMLWVNLIMDAFAALALASLPPNEAVMR
;
A
#
# COMPACT_ATOMS: atom_id res chain seq x y z
N ARG A 1 -37.77 -19.17 27.89
CA ARG A 1 -36.34 -18.85 27.62
C ARG A 1 -36.11 -18.84 26.12
N ILE A 2 -35.18 -18.00 25.64
CA ILE A 2 -34.81 -17.91 24.24
C ILE A 2 -33.35 -18.30 24.12
N ALA A 3 -33.05 -19.21 23.20
CA ALA A 3 -31.70 -19.56 22.82
C ALA A 3 -31.33 -18.82 21.50
N TYR A 4 -30.26 -18.04 21.50
CA TYR A 4 -29.74 -17.36 20.33
C TYR A 4 -28.66 -18.17 19.70
N VAL A 5 -28.67 -18.28 18.37
CA VAL A 5 -27.70 -19.01 17.55
C VAL A 5 -27.05 -18.05 16.59
N LYS A 6 -25.71 -18.09 16.48
CA LYS A 6 -24.96 -17.37 15.46
C LYS A 6 -24.02 -18.33 14.73
N GLY A 7 -23.82 -18.12 13.46
CA GLY A 7 -22.92 -18.96 12.65
C GLY A 7 -22.79 -18.47 11.22
N ALA A 8 -22.23 -19.36 10.38
CA ALA A 8 -22.17 -19.12 8.94
C ALA A 8 -23.59 -18.95 8.39
N PRO A 9 -23.88 -17.86 7.67
CA PRO A 9 -25.25 -17.54 7.23
C PRO A 9 -25.88 -18.65 6.42
N GLU A 10 -25.12 -19.34 5.57
CA GLU A 10 -25.57 -20.45 4.76
C GLU A 10 -26.17 -21.57 5.64
N ILE A 11 -25.46 -21.93 6.69
CA ILE A 11 -25.87 -22.98 7.64
C ILE A 11 -27.08 -22.53 8.45
N VAL A 12 -27.05 -21.27 8.93
CA VAL A 12 -28.15 -20.71 9.74
C VAL A 12 -29.46 -20.61 8.91
N ILE A 13 -29.39 -20.12 7.67
CA ILE A 13 -30.55 -20.03 6.76
C ILE A 13 -31.14 -21.43 6.50
N ASP A 14 -30.28 -22.43 6.26
CA ASP A 14 -30.74 -23.78 5.95
C ASP A 14 -31.45 -24.44 7.13
N LYS A 15 -31.00 -24.17 8.36
CA LYS A 15 -31.58 -24.67 9.60
C LYS A 15 -32.83 -23.90 10.07
N CYS A 16 -33.14 -22.75 9.50
CA CYS A 16 -34.32 -21.97 9.83
C CYS A 16 -35.56 -22.50 9.08
N ARG A 17 -36.68 -22.65 9.82
CA ARG A 17 -38.01 -22.94 9.25
C ARG A 17 -38.89 -21.71 9.22
N ASN A 18 -38.73 -20.83 10.19
CA ASN A 18 -39.53 -19.62 10.31
C ASN A 18 -38.73 -18.41 9.85
N PHE A 19 -39.33 -17.60 8.98
CA PHE A 19 -38.73 -16.39 8.43
C PHE A 19 -39.70 -15.21 8.67
N PRO A 20 -39.21 -13.97 8.74
CA PRO A 20 -40.06 -12.78 8.77
C PRO A 20 -40.99 -12.72 7.55
N ASP A 21 -42.15 -12.10 7.70
CA ASP A 21 -43.15 -11.99 6.64
C ASP A 21 -42.55 -11.39 5.36
N GLY A 22 -42.79 -12.08 4.24
CA GLY A 22 -42.36 -11.65 2.92
C GLY A 22 -40.88 -11.95 2.59
N VAL A 23 -40.14 -12.62 3.47
CA VAL A 23 -38.74 -12.98 3.23
C VAL A 23 -38.63 -14.47 2.87
N THR A 24 -38.03 -14.76 1.71
CA THR A 24 -37.75 -16.13 1.26
C THR A 24 -36.30 -16.52 1.42
N LYS A 25 -36.04 -17.84 1.50
CA LYS A 25 -34.66 -18.37 1.56
C LYS A 25 -33.84 -17.95 0.35
N GLU A 26 -34.48 -17.90 -0.82
CA GLU A 26 -33.87 -17.55 -2.09
C GLU A 26 -33.35 -16.08 -2.07
N GLN A 27 -34.24 -15.17 -1.60
CA GLN A 27 -33.86 -13.74 -1.46
C GLN A 27 -32.72 -13.55 -0.47
N LEU A 28 -32.68 -14.30 0.63
CA LEU A 28 -31.60 -14.24 1.60
C LEU A 28 -30.28 -14.77 1.04
N ARG A 29 -30.34 -15.83 0.23
CA ARG A 29 -29.13 -16.36 -0.44
C ARG A 29 -28.60 -15.39 -1.50
N GLU A 30 -29.47 -14.75 -2.25
CA GLU A 30 -29.09 -13.72 -3.22
C GLU A 30 -28.45 -12.51 -2.53
N ALA A 31 -29.04 -12.01 -1.45
CA ALA A 31 -28.47 -10.94 -0.64
C ALA A 31 -27.12 -11.34 -0.05
N LEU A 32 -27.01 -12.57 0.45
CA LEU A 32 -25.76 -13.11 1.00
C LEU A 32 -24.65 -13.16 -0.07
N LEU A 33 -24.96 -13.64 -1.27
CA LEU A 33 -24.02 -13.63 -2.40
C LEU A 33 -23.57 -12.22 -2.75
N GLY A 34 -24.49 -11.24 -2.72
CA GLY A 34 -24.17 -9.83 -2.93
C GLY A 34 -23.19 -9.27 -1.88
N TYR A 35 -23.34 -9.65 -0.61
CA TYR A 35 -22.38 -9.27 0.44
C TYR A 35 -21.03 -9.99 0.29
N GLN A 36 -21.05 -11.27 -0.06
CA GLN A 36 -19.82 -12.06 -0.27
C GLN A 36 -19.03 -11.56 -1.50
N GLN A 37 -19.71 -11.15 -2.57
CA GLN A 37 -19.07 -10.54 -3.74
C GLN A 37 -18.37 -9.22 -3.41
N LYS A 38 -18.89 -8.48 -2.42
CA LYS A 38 -18.25 -7.27 -1.87
C LYS A 38 -17.20 -7.58 -0.80
N ALA A 39 -16.82 -8.86 -0.67
CA ALA A 39 -15.83 -9.34 0.29
C ALA A 39 -16.14 -9.03 1.76
N MET A 40 -17.42 -8.85 2.08
CA MET A 40 -17.87 -8.61 3.46
C MET A 40 -17.87 -9.92 4.24
N ARG A 41 -17.41 -9.86 5.47
CA ARG A 41 -17.54 -10.97 6.42
C ARG A 41 -18.99 -11.02 6.89
N THR A 42 -19.65 -12.19 6.75
CA THR A 42 -21.06 -12.33 7.04
C THR A 42 -21.31 -13.27 8.23
N LEU A 43 -22.29 -12.92 9.06
CA LEU A 43 -22.77 -13.75 10.18
C LEU A 43 -24.29 -13.83 10.11
N GLY A 44 -24.81 -15.05 10.22
CA GLY A 44 -26.23 -15.31 10.35
C GLY A 44 -26.65 -15.44 11.82
N PHE A 45 -27.84 -14.94 12.14
CA PHE A 45 -28.45 -15.00 13.46
C PHE A 45 -29.83 -15.61 13.39
N ALA A 46 -30.10 -16.49 14.35
CA ALA A 46 -31.41 -17.13 14.55
C ALA A 46 -31.69 -17.30 16.03
N TYR A 47 -32.92 -17.60 16.38
CA TYR A 47 -33.31 -17.94 17.75
C TYR A 47 -34.29 -19.12 17.79
N GLN A 48 -34.41 -19.73 18.95
CA GLN A 48 -35.39 -20.75 19.27
C GLN A 48 -35.94 -20.50 20.67
N GLU A 49 -37.25 -20.63 20.83
CA GLU A 49 -37.88 -20.67 22.14
C GLU A 49 -37.69 -22.03 22.82
N VAL A 50 -37.13 -22.00 24.02
CA VAL A 50 -36.87 -23.21 24.81
C VAL A 50 -37.77 -23.21 26.05
N GLY A 51 -38.55 -24.27 26.23
CA GLY A 51 -39.46 -24.40 27.38
C GLY A 51 -38.74 -24.35 28.73
N ASP A 52 -39.48 -23.92 29.76
CA ASP A 52 -38.94 -23.78 31.12
C ASP A 52 -38.53 -25.14 31.70
N GLY A 53 -37.29 -25.18 32.27
CA GLY A 53 -36.81 -26.32 33.03
C GLY A 53 -35.75 -27.20 32.36
N LYS A 54 -35.40 -27.00 31.09
CA LYS A 54 -34.30 -27.72 30.45
C LYS A 54 -33.02 -26.89 30.45
N ALA A 55 -31.90 -27.50 30.89
CA ALA A 55 -30.59 -26.96 30.61
C ALA A 55 -30.40 -26.95 29.09
N VAL A 56 -29.97 -25.82 28.53
CA VAL A 56 -29.66 -25.72 27.11
C VAL A 56 -28.26 -26.29 26.92
N GLU A 57 -28.18 -27.61 26.78
CA GLU A 57 -26.97 -28.25 26.26
C GLU A 57 -26.94 -28.05 24.74
N SER A 58 -25.77 -27.88 24.14
CA SER A 58 -25.63 -27.65 22.69
C SER A 58 -26.34 -28.70 21.83
N ASP A 59 -26.49 -29.92 22.36
CA ASP A 59 -27.17 -31.05 21.71
C ASP A 59 -28.69 -31.04 21.89
N SER A 60 -29.22 -30.21 22.80
CA SER A 60 -30.69 -30.13 23.07
C SER A 60 -31.40 -29.10 22.19
N LEU A 61 -30.67 -28.27 21.45
CA LEU A 61 -31.27 -27.39 20.46
C LEU A 61 -31.73 -28.22 19.26
N ASN A 62 -33.03 -28.16 18.99
CA ASN A 62 -33.54 -28.75 17.76
C ASN A 62 -33.09 -27.89 16.58
N ALA A 63 -31.87 -28.23 16.09
CA ALA A 63 -31.14 -27.45 15.12
C ALA A 63 -31.91 -27.20 13.80
N ASP A 64 -33.02 -27.93 13.59
CA ASP A 64 -33.82 -27.85 12.38
C ASP A 64 -35.11 -27.01 12.54
N ASN A 65 -35.30 -26.32 13.64
CA ASN A 65 -36.50 -25.49 13.89
C ASN A 65 -36.13 -24.10 14.44
N LEU A 66 -35.21 -23.42 13.79
CA LEU A 66 -34.81 -22.08 14.16
C LEU A 66 -35.68 -21.03 13.49
N THR A 67 -35.86 -19.91 14.17
CA THR A 67 -36.47 -18.70 13.61
C THR A 67 -35.40 -17.76 13.20
N PHE A 68 -35.36 -17.37 11.94
CA PHE A 68 -34.38 -16.46 11.37
C PHE A 68 -34.53 -15.05 11.91
N MET A 69 -33.42 -14.42 12.32
CA MET A 69 -33.38 -13.03 12.78
C MET A 69 -32.78 -12.08 11.74
N GLY A 70 -31.69 -12.47 11.11
CA GLY A 70 -31.03 -11.60 10.16
C GLY A 70 -29.62 -12.05 9.79
N ILE A 71 -29.05 -11.35 8.82
CA ILE A 71 -27.65 -11.43 8.44
C ILE A 71 -26.98 -10.10 8.79
N VAL A 72 -25.81 -10.17 9.40
CA VAL A 72 -24.94 -9.02 9.58
C VAL A 72 -23.78 -9.15 8.60
N ALA A 73 -23.58 -8.14 7.78
CA ALA A 73 -22.45 -8.01 6.90
C ALA A 73 -21.45 -7.00 7.51
N ILE A 74 -20.21 -7.42 7.68
CA ILE A 74 -19.14 -6.66 8.30
C ILE A 74 -18.14 -6.34 7.22
N SER A 75 -17.88 -5.07 6.98
CA SER A 75 -16.81 -4.60 6.11
C SER A 75 -15.87 -3.67 6.87
N ASP A 76 -14.60 -3.76 6.57
CA ASP A 76 -13.62 -2.76 6.99
C ASP A 76 -13.46 -1.78 5.80
N PRO A 77 -14.02 -0.57 5.90
CA PRO A 77 -13.98 0.36 4.77
C PRO A 77 -12.56 0.87 4.54
N VAL A 78 -12.19 1.03 3.27
CA VAL A 78 -10.96 1.72 2.90
C VAL A 78 -11.02 3.17 3.42
N ARG A 79 -9.93 3.64 4.00
CA ARG A 79 -9.82 5.03 4.46
C ARG A 79 -10.06 6.01 3.32
N ALA A 80 -10.77 7.09 3.59
CA ALA A 80 -11.24 8.03 2.58
C ALA A 80 -10.11 8.72 1.77
N ASP A 81 -8.92 8.86 2.36
CA ASP A 81 -7.74 9.49 1.73
C ASP A 81 -6.98 8.55 0.78
N VAL A 82 -7.13 7.23 0.92
CA VAL A 82 -6.33 6.23 0.18
C VAL A 82 -6.60 6.23 -1.32
N PRO A 83 -7.85 6.30 -1.83
CA PRO A 83 -8.09 6.29 -3.27
C PRO A 83 -7.44 7.46 -4.01
N ALA A 84 -7.54 8.68 -3.46
CA ALA A 84 -6.94 9.87 -4.04
C ALA A 84 -5.41 9.80 -4.05
N ALA A 85 -4.81 9.44 -2.92
CA ALA A 85 -3.36 9.30 -2.79
C ALA A 85 -2.80 8.13 -3.61
N GLY A 86 -3.55 7.02 -3.72
CA GLY A 86 -3.20 5.90 -4.59
C GLY A 86 -3.15 6.31 -6.06
N LYS A 87 -4.16 7.05 -6.52
CA LYS A 87 -4.19 7.58 -7.89
C LYS A 87 -3.02 8.53 -8.15
N GLU A 88 -2.75 9.48 -7.26
CA GLU A 88 -1.62 10.42 -7.37
C GLU A 88 -0.28 9.67 -7.46
N SER A 89 -0.10 8.61 -6.64
CA SER A 89 1.09 7.78 -6.68
C SER A 89 1.24 7.04 -8.01
N ILE A 90 0.15 6.48 -8.56
CA ILE A 90 0.15 5.78 -9.85
C ILE A 90 0.45 6.76 -10.98
N ASP A 91 -0.17 7.95 -10.98
CA ASP A 91 0.06 9.00 -11.95
C ASP A 91 1.52 9.50 -11.91
N ALA A 92 2.15 9.43 -10.74
CA ALA A 92 3.58 9.71 -10.52
C ALA A 92 4.51 8.56 -10.94
N GLY A 93 3.99 7.49 -11.57
CA GLY A 93 4.76 6.35 -12.05
C GLY A 93 5.16 5.35 -10.96
N ILE A 94 4.57 5.42 -9.77
CA ILE A 94 4.83 4.47 -8.69
C ILE A 94 3.96 3.23 -8.91
N LYS A 95 4.59 2.06 -8.93
CA LYS A 95 3.91 0.77 -9.06
C LYS A 95 3.42 0.31 -7.69
N ILE A 96 2.14 0.48 -7.40
CA ILE A 96 1.54 0.01 -6.16
C ILE A 96 1.23 -1.49 -6.28
N LYS A 97 1.50 -2.24 -5.20
CA LYS A 97 1.15 -3.66 -5.08
C LYS A 97 0.51 -3.91 -3.73
N ILE A 98 -0.59 -4.67 -3.72
CA ILE A 98 -1.25 -5.14 -2.50
C ILE A 98 -0.72 -6.53 -2.18
N VAL A 99 -0.19 -6.71 -0.97
CA VAL A 99 0.23 -8.02 -0.44
C VAL A 99 -0.48 -8.25 0.88
N THR A 100 -1.40 -9.20 0.90
CA THR A 100 -2.27 -9.44 2.06
C THR A 100 -2.47 -10.92 2.35
N GLY A 101 -2.76 -11.25 3.60
CA GLY A 101 -3.21 -12.59 4.02
C GLY A 101 -4.67 -12.89 3.66
N ASP A 102 -5.43 -11.91 3.21
CA ASP A 102 -6.84 -12.03 2.86
C ASP A 102 -7.08 -12.90 1.62
N THR A 103 -8.37 -13.21 1.38
CA THR A 103 -8.79 -13.96 0.20
C THR A 103 -8.61 -13.15 -1.08
N PRO A 104 -8.46 -13.82 -2.26
CA PRO A 104 -8.36 -13.12 -3.55
C PRO A 104 -9.54 -12.19 -3.81
N GLY A 105 -10.76 -12.58 -3.44
CA GLY A 105 -11.96 -11.75 -3.61
C GLY A 105 -11.91 -10.46 -2.80
N THR A 106 -11.52 -10.56 -1.51
CA THR A 106 -11.35 -9.39 -0.64
C THR A 106 -10.27 -8.45 -1.15
N ALA A 107 -9.10 -8.99 -1.49
CA ALA A 107 -7.98 -8.20 -1.98
C ALA A 107 -8.30 -7.50 -3.32
N LYS A 108 -9.03 -8.17 -4.22
CA LYS A 108 -9.49 -7.61 -5.49
C LYS A 108 -10.48 -6.47 -5.28
N GLU A 109 -11.43 -6.64 -4.35
CA GLU A 109 -12.41 -5.59 -4.02
C GLU A 109 -11.74 -4.36 -3.41
N ILE A 110 -10.79 -4.53 -2.49
CA ILE A 110 -9.97 -3.43 -1.98
C ILE A 110 -9.21 -2.75 -3.14
N GLY A 111 -8.62 -3.55 -4.03
CA GLY A 111 -7.94 -3.05 -5.22
C GLY A 111 -8.83 -2.16 -6.11
N ARG A 112 -10.12 -2.54 -6.28
CA ARG A 112 -11.12 -1.72 -7.01
C ARG A 112 -11.40 -0.40 -6.30
N GLN A 113 -11.64 -0.46 -5.00
CA GLN A 113 -11.97 0.74 -4.20
C GLN A 113 -10.86 1.78 -4.19
N ILE A 114 -9.60 1.35 -4.24
CA ILE A 114 -8.44 2.27 -4.30
C ILE A 114 -8.00 2.62 -5.73
N GLY A 115 -8.70 2.10 -6.76
CA GLY A 115 -8.37 2.37 -8.16
C GLY A 115 -7.15 1.64 -8.70
N LEU A 116 -6.61 0.64 -7.97
CA LEU A 116 -5.50 -0.20 -8.42
C LEU A 116 -5.96 -1.29 -9.39
N TRP A 117 -7.13 -1.87 -9.16
CA TRP A 117 -7.72 -2.92 -9.97
C TRP A 117 -8.82 -2.36 -10.87
N ASN A 118 -8.76 -2.70 -12.16
CA ASN A 118 -9.77 -2.34 -13.16
C ASN A 118 -10.17 -3.60 -13.94
N ASP A 119 -11.42 -4.04 -13.80
CA ASP A 119 -11.92 -5.26 -14.43
C ASP A 119 -11.90 -5.24 -15.96
N ASN A 120 -11.77 -4.07 -16.59
CA ASN A 120 -11.67 -3.95 -18.05
C ASN A 120 -10.23 -4.14 -18.57
N THR A 121 -9.22 -3.91 -17.76
CA THR A 121 -7.81 -3.93 -18.16
C THR A 121 -7.00 -5.00 -17.45
N ASP A 122 -7.43 -5.40 -16.26
CA ASP A 122 -6.73 -6.39 -15.43
C ASP A 122 -7.40 -7.76 -15.54
N ASN A 123 -6.59 -8.79 -15.44
CA ASN A 123 -7.01 -10.18 -15.53
C ASN A 123 -6.30 -11.05 -14.48
N ASP A 124 -6.50 -12.36 -14.54
CA ASP A 124 -5.95 -13.30 -13.56
C ASP A 124 -4.41 -13.32 -13.52
N SER A 125 -3.72 -12.80 -14.54
CA SER A 125 -2.25 -12.67 -14.47
C SER A 125 -1.77 -11.54 -13.57
N ASN A 126 -2.64 -10.61 -13.18
CA ASN A 126 -2.35 -9.49 -12.29
C ASN A 126 -2.62 -9.79 -10.81
N ILE A 127 -3.15 -10.98 -10.50
CA ILE A 127 -3.36 -11.47 -9.15
C ILE A 127 -2.77 -12.87 -8.98
N ILE A 128 -2.14 -13.13 -7.84
CA ILE A 128 -1.59 -14.44 -7.51
C ILE A 128 -1.84 -14.75 -6.03
N THR A 129 -1.88 -16.02 -5.67
CA THR A 129 -1.87 -16.41 -4.24
C THR A 129 -0.44 -16.64 -3.76
N GLY A 130 -0.19 -16.47 -2.45
CA GLY A 130 1.11 -16.76 -1.85
C GLY A 130 1.61 -18.17 -2.13
N PRO A 131 0.79 -19.23 -1.91
CA PRO A 131 1.15 -20.59 -2.26
C PRO A 131 1.54 -20.79 -3.73
N ASP A 132 0.77 -20.22 -4.67
CA ASP A 132 1.07 -20.33 -6.11
C ASP A 132 2.37 -19.61 -6.44
N PHE A 133 2.59 -18.41 -5.88
CA PHE A 133 3.83 -17.66 -6.04
C PHE A 133 5.05 -18.40 -5.46
N ALA A 134 4.88 -19.09 -4.32
CA ALA A 134 5.93 -19.88 -3.71
C ALA A 134 6.31 -21.12 -4.53
N ALA A 135 5.38 -21.65 -5.32
CA ALA A 135 5.59 -22.81 -6.18
C ALA A 135 6.32 -22.48 -7.50
N LEU A 136 6.39 -21.20 -7.89
CA LEU A 136 7.10 -20.76 -9.11
C LEU A 136 8.61 -20.90 -8.92
N ASP A 137 9.31 -21.24 -9.99
CA ASP A 137 10.77 -21.10 -10.05
C ASP A 137 11.19 -19.61 -10.02
N ASP A 138 12.48 -19.32 -9.92
CA ASP A 138 12.95 -17.96 -9.74
C ASP A 138 12.74 -17.08 -11.00
N ASN A 139 12.78 -17.65 -12.20
CA ASN A 139 12.54 -16.92 -13.44
C ASN A 139 11.06 -16.55 -13.59
N ASP A 140 10.18 -17.53 -13.42
CA ASP A 140 8.74 -17.33 -13.49
C ASP A 140 8.24 -16.41 -12.36
N ALA A 141 8.80 -16.55 -11.16
CA ALA A 141 8.51 -15.67 -10.04
C ALA A 141 8.96 -14.22 -10.29
N ALA A 142 10.12 -14.02 -10.94
CA ALA A 142 10.61 -12.70 -11.31
C ALA A 142 9.72 -12.04 -12.37
N GLU A 143 9.25 -12.82 -13.35
CA GLU A 143 8.29 -12.31 -14.34
C GLU A 143 6.92 -12.00 -13.71
N ALA A 144 6.41 -12.90 -12.88
CA ALA A 144 5.19 -12.69 -12.13
C ALA A 144 5.28 -11.43 -11.24
N ALA A 145 6.41 -11.23 -10.53
CA ALA A 145 6.64 -10.07 -9.69
C ALA A 145 6.46 -8.72 -10.41
N ARG A 146 6.78 -8.65 -11.70
CA ARG A 146 6.57 -7.44 -12.51
C ARG A 146 5.09 -7.18 -12.78
N ARG A 147 4.34 -8.24 -13.13
CA ARG A 147 2.95 -8.14 -13.62
C ARG A 147 1.92 -8.04 -12.53
N ILE A 148 2.11 -8.73 -11.41
CA ILE A 148 1.11 -8.78 -10.34
C ILE A 148 0.87 -7.40 -9.74
N LYS A 149 -0.38 -7.09 -9.51
CA LYS A 149 -0.86 -5.96 -8.71
C LYS A 149 -1.27 -6.41 -7.30
N ILE A 150 -1.73 -7.66 -7.18
CA ILE A 150 -2.27 -8.21 -5.94
C ILE A 150 -1.65 -9.58 -5.67
N MET A 151 -1.14 -9.75 -4.45
CA MET A 151 -0.80 -11.06 -3.88
C MET A 151 -1.68 -11.31 -2.66
N SER A 152 -2.55 -12.30 -2.76
CA SER A 152 -3.48 -12.71 -1.71
C SER A 152 -2.97 -13.95 -0.97
N ARG A 153 -3.49 -14.25 0.23
CA ARG A 153 -3.05 -15.39 1.04
C ARG A 153 -1.53 -15.43 1.24
N ALA A 154 -0.88 -14.27 1.21
CA ALA A 154 0.57 -14.15 1.31
C ALA A 154 1.05 -14.39 2.73
N ARG A 155 2.13 -15.17 2.85
CA ARG A 155 2.90 -15.32 4.09
C ARG A 155 4.03 -14.29 4.13
N PRO A 156 4.61 -14.02 5.30
CA PRO A 156 5.76 -13.12 5.42
C PRO A 156 6.93 -13.50 4.49
N THR A 157 7.19 -14.78 4.28
CA THR A 157 8.21 -15.29 3.37
C THR A 157 7.94 -14.95 1.91
N ASP A 158 6.68 -15.03 1.48
CA ASP A 158 6.26 -14.71 0.11
C ASP A 158 6.44 -13.21 -0.18
N LYS A 159 6.13 -12.36 0.82
CA LYS A 159 6.37 -10.92 0.77
C LYS A 159 7.86 -10.60 0.64
N SER A 160 8.71 -11.22 1.44
CA SER A 160 10.17 -11.02 1.39
C SER A 160 10.76 -11.47 0.06
N ARG A 161 10.30 -12.61 -0.50
CA ARG A 161 10.71 -13.10 -1.82
C ARG A 161 10.32 -12.11 -2.93
N LEU A 162 9.07 -11.61 -2.91
CA LEU A 162 8.61 -10.62 -3.88
C LEU A 162 9.48 -9.35 -3.85
N VAL A 163 9.74 -8.82 -2.66
CA VAL A 163 10.61 -7.64 -2.48
C VAL A 163 12.00 -7.90 -3.03
N GLY A 164 12.63 -9.04 -2.67
CA GLY A 164 13.97 -9.40 -3.17
C GLY A 164 14.04 -9.52 -4.69
N LEU A 165 13.02 -10.11 -5.34
CA LEU A 165 12.96 -10.22 -6.80
C LEU A 165 12.81 -8.85 -7.47
N LEU A 166 12.00 -7.95 -6.93
CA LEU A 166 11.86 -6.58 -7.45
C LEU A 166 13.16 -5.79 -7.32
N GLN A 167 13.87 -5.94 -6.21
CA GLN A 167 15.18 -5.32 -5.99
C GLN A 167 16.24 -5.82 -6.97
N GLN A 168 16.30 -7.14 -7.22
CA GLN A 168 17.18 -7.74 -8.21
C GLN A 168 16.93 -7.21 -9.63
N GLN A 169 15.70 -6.77 -9.91
CA GLN A 169 15.32 -6.13 -11.16
C GLN A 169 15.65 -4.64 -11.24
N GLY A 170 16.29 -4.08 -10.20
CA GLY A 170 16.66 -2.67 -10.11
C GLY A 170 15.56 -1.74 -9.66
N GLU A 171 14.42 -2.26 -9.19
CA GLU A 171 13.34 -1.44 -8.63
C GLU A 171 13.69 -1.01 -7.19
N VAL A 172 13.36 0.23 -6.83
CA VAL A 172 13.44 0.71 -5.45
C VAL A 172 12.10 0.40 -4.77
N VAL A 173 12.16 -0.45 -3.76
CA VAL A 173 10.96 -0.98 -3.10
C VAL A 173 10.77 -0.35 -1.74
N ALA A 174 9.60 0.27 -1.54
CA ALA A 174 9.12 0.69 -0.23
C ALA A 174 8.01 -0.27 0.24
N VAL A 175 8.02 -0.63 1.52
CA VAL A 175 7.05 -1.54 2.11
C VAL A 175 6.40 -0.91 3.33
N THR A 176 5.06 -0.97 3.39
CA THR A 176 4.29 -0.64 4.58
C THR A 176 3.76 -1.92 5.21
N GLY A 177 3.82 -2.05 6.55
CA GLY A 177 3.25 -3.22 7.24
C GLY A 177 3.76 -3.38 8.67
N ASP A 178 3.21 -4.38 9.35
CA ASP A 178 3.31 -4.57 10.80
C ASP A 178 4.55 -5.36 11.26
N GLY A 179 5.53 -5.69 10.39
CA GLY A 179 6.64 -6.46 10.91
C GLY A 179 7.72 -6.98 9.95
N THR A 180 7.59 -6.90 8.64
CA THR A 180 8.59 -7.43 7.69
C THR A 180 9.18 -6.35 6.78
N ASN A 181 9.35 -5.14 7.32
CA ASN A 181 9.81 -3.99 6.55
C ASN A 181 11.31 -4.06 6.23
N ASN A 182 12.07 -4.89 6.97
CA ASN A 182 13.54 -5.01 6.85
C ASN A 182 14.02 -5.57 5.49
N ALA A 183 13.15 -6.14 4.68
CA ALA A 183 13.52 -6.67 3.37
C ALA A 183 13.55 -5.58 2.28
N ALA A 184 12.94 -4.43 2.49
CA ALA A 184 12.83 -3.34 1.52
C ALA A 184 13.96 -2.32 1.67
N GLN A 185 14.23 -1.50 0.62
CA GLN A 185 15.13 -0.36 0.74
C GLN A 185 14.54 0.75 1.62
N VAL A 186 13.20 0.85 1.69
CA VAL A 186 12.52 1.80 2.57
C VAL A 186 11.41 1.08 3.32
N GLY A 187 11.61 0.87 4.59
CA GLY A 187 10.58 0.34 5.51
C GLY A 187 9.73 1.49 6.06
N LEU A 188 8.41 1.37 5.93
CA LEU A 188 7.45 2.34 6.43
C LEU A 188 6.58 1.70 7.52
N SER A 189 6.44 2.35 8.67
CA SER A 189 5.48 1.96 9.71
C SER A 189 4.43 3.03 9.92
N MET A 190 3.23 2.60 10.32
CA MET A 190 2.18 3.51 10.76
C MET A 190 2.38 3.92 12.23
N GLY A 191 1.90 5.10 12.60
CA GLY A 191 2.02 5.63 13.97
C GLY A 191 1.37 4.73 15.04
N ASP A 192 0.30 4.01 14.65
CA ASP A 192 -0.38 3.02 15.51
C ASP A 192 0.27 1.62 15.45
N GLY A 193 1.30 1.44 14.62
CA GLY A 193 2.03 0.18 14.49
C GLY A 193 2.72 -0.23 15.79
N THR A 194 3.04 -1.53 15.91
CA THR A 194 3.75 -2.07 17.06
C THR A 194 5.13 -1.42 17.21
N SER A 195 5.67 -1.40 18.45
CA SER A 195 7.02 -0.89 18.70
C SER A 195 8.09 -1.60 17.83
N VAL A 196 7.93 -2.91 17.65
CA VAL A 196 8.81 -3.72 16.80
C VAL A 196 8.75 -3.27 15.33
N ALA A 197 7.55 -3.00 14.81
CA ALA A 197 7.39 -2.51 13.44
C ALA A 197 8.02 -1.13 13.24
N LYS A 198 7.88 -0.23 14.23
CA LYS A 198 8.50 1.10 14.20
C LYS A 198 10.03 1.02 14.26
N GLU A 199 10.56 0.18 15.13
CA GLU A 199 12.01 -0.02 15.27
C GLU A 199 12.65 -0.66 14.03
N ALA A 200 11.88 -1.50 13.31
CA ALA A 200 12.29 -2.14 12.07
C ALA A 200 12.05 -1.28 10.82
N SER A 201 11.60 -0.05 10.96
CA SER A 201 11.24 0.83 9.83
C SER A 201 12.14 2.05 9.77
N ASP A 202 12.43 2.51 8.54
CA ASP A 202 13.22 3.72 8.30
C ASP A 202 12.40 4.99 8.54
N ILE A 203 11.08 4.93 8.31
CA ILE A 203 10.17 6.07 8.43
C ILE A 203 8.91 5.64 9.17
N THR A 204 8.48 6.44 10.16
CA THR A 204 7.21 6.27 10.86
C THR A 204 6.24 7.37 10.48
N ILE A 205 5.05 6.99 10.00
CA ILE A 205 3.99 7.89 9.56
C ILE A 205 3.06 8.18 10.73
N MET A 206 3.23 9.34 11.35
CA MET A 206 2.59 9.67 12.63
C MET A 206 1.07 9.84 12.53
N ASP A 207 0.56 10.28 11.40
CA ASP A 207 -0.87 10.52 11.15
C ASP A 207 -1.62 9.32 10.56
N ASN A 208 -0.93 8.20 10.38
CA ASN A 208 -1.48 6.97 9.78
C ASN A 208 -2.10 7.15 8.39
N SER A 209 -1.77 8.24 7.68
CA SER A 209 -2.34 8.58 6.39
C SER A 209 -1.46 8.09 5.23
N PHE A 210 -2.06 7.38 4.28
CA PHE A 210 -1.37 6.99 3.05
C PHE A 210 -0.99 8.23 2.20
N ALA A 211 -1.76 9.30 2.28
CA ALA A 211 -1.45 10.57 1.61
C ALA A 211 -0.12 11.18 2.08
N SER A 212 0.28 10.92 3.32
CA SER A 212 1.58 11.39 3.85
C SER A 212 2.75 10.65 3.22
N ILE A 213 2.58 9.38 2.80
CA ILE A 213 3.57 8.65 2.00
C ILE A 213 3.75 9.34 0.63
N THR A 214 2.66 9.63 -0.05
CA THR A 214 2.69 10.31 -1.36
C THR A 214 3.38 11.67 -1.26
N ARG A 215 3.07 12.45 -0.21
CA ARG A 215 3.75 13.72 0.06
C ARG A 215 5.24 13.55 0.35
N ALA A 216 5.63 12.52 1.11
CA ALA A 216 7.04 12.22 1.38
C ALA A 216 7.80 11.93 0.07
N VAL A 217 7.20 11.18 -0.85
CA VAL A 217 7.78 10.94 -2.19
C VAL A 217 7.93 12.25 -2.97
N MET A 218 6.92 13.11 -2.96
CA MET A 218 6.98 14.43 -3.60
C MET A 218 8.12 15.29 -3.04
N TRP A 219 8.25 15.34 -1.72
CA TRP A 219 9.36 16.05 -1.06
C TRP A 219 10.71 15.46 -1.42
N GLY A 220 10.86 14.14 -1.39
CA GLY A 220 12.10 13.46 -1.76
C GLY A 220 12.51 13.73 -3.21
N ARG A 221 11.57 13.67 -4.16
CA ARG A 221 11.83 14.00 -5.57
C ARG A 221 12.19 15.47 -5.76
N SER A 222 11.51 16.38 -5.07
CA SER A 222 11.82 17.82 -5.11
C SER A 222 13.20 18.11 -4.55
N LEU A 223 13.56 17.50 -3.42
CA LEU A 223 14.90 17.60 -2.83
C LEU A 223 15.97 17.09 -3.78
N TYR A 224 15.75 15.93 -4.40
CA TYR A 224 16.69 15.37 -5.37
C TYR A 224 16.90 16.32 -6.58
N GLN A 225 15.83 16.91 -7.11
CA GLN A 225 15.96 17.91 -8.18
C GLN A 225 16.76 19.14 -7.74
N ASN A 226 16.56 19.60 -6.51
CA ASN A 226 17.30 20.76 -5.99
C ASN A 226 18.78 20.43 -5.84
N ILE A 227 19.11 19.22 -5.38
CA ILE A 227 20.49 18.72 -5.33
C ILE A 227 21.10 18.67 -6.73
N GLN A 228 20.39 18.13 -7.72
CA GLN A 228 20.88 18.09 -9.11
C GLN A 228 21.15 19.50 -9.66
N ARG A 229 20.23 20.45 -9.43
CA ARG A 229 20.40 21.85 -9.85
C ARG A 229 21.61 22.49 -9.19
N PHE A 230 21.82 22.24 -7.89
CA PHE A 230 22.99 22.71 -7.16
C PHE A 230 24.29 22.16 -7.75
N ILE A 231 24.36 20.86 -7.99
CA ILE A 231 25.56 20.23 -8.57
C ILE A 231 25.86 20.79 -9.97
N LEU A 232 24.82 20.91 -10.82
CA LEU A 232 24.99 21.49 -12.17
C LEU A 232 25.47 22.94 -12.11
N PHE A 233 24.90 23.75 -11.23
CA PHE A 233 25.33 25.12 -11.00
C PHE A 233 26.81 25.15 -10.59
N GLN A 234 27.19 24.35 -9.60
CA GLN A 234 28.57 24.28 -9.08
C GLN A 234 29.57 23.85 -10.14
N LEU A 235 29.26 22.79 -10.89
CA LEU A 235 30.10 22.32 -11.99
C LEU A 235 30.26 23.36 -13.07
N THR A 236 29.19 24.09 -13.43
CA THR A 236 29.22 25.16 -14.44
C THR A 236 30.14 26.29 -14.00
N VAL A 237 30.01 26.77 -12.76
CA VAL A 237 30.84 27.84 -12.23
C VAL A 237 32.36 27.44 -12.23
N ASN A 238 32.64 26.23 -11.74
CA ASN A 238 34.04 25.76 -11.69
C ASN A 238 34.62 25.55 -13.10
N LEU A 239 33.82 25.00 -14.04
CA LEU A 239 34.27 24.84 -15.42
C LEU A 239 34.56 26.18 -16.10
N VAL A 240 33.68 27.17 -15.91
CA VAL A 240 33.88 28.52 -16.43
C VAL A 240 35.14 29.17 -15.83
N ALA A 241 35.32 29.07 -14.53
CA ALA A 241 36.52 29.62 -13.86
C ALA A 241 37.79 28.98 -14.37
N CYS A 242 37.85 27.65 -14.48
CA CYS A 242 38.99 26.93 -15.05
C CYS A 242 39.26 27.32 -16.51
N THR A 243 38.21 27.45 -17.31
CA THR A 243 38.33 27.82 -18.73
C THR A 243 38.89 29.23 -18.89
N ILE A 244 38.41 30.19 -18.09
CA ILE A 244 38.91 31.58 -18.13
C ILE A 244 40.38 31.65 -17.75
N VAL A 245 40.82 30.94 -16.72
CA VAL A 245 42.25 30.88 -16.29
C VAL A 245 43.10 30.22 -17.39
N LEU A 246 42.60 29.14 -18.01
CA LEU A 246 43.29 28.45 -19.09
C LEU A 246 43.48 29.34 -20.33
N ILE A 247 42.44 30.03 -20.77
CA ILE A 247 42.50 30.99 -21.89
C ILE A 247 43.47 32.12 -21.58
N GLY A 248 43.45 32.68 -20.36
CA GLY A 248 44.39 33.70 -19.93
C GLY A 248 45.87 33.25 -20.03
N ALA A 249 46.13 32.00 -19.61
CA ALA A 249 47.47 31.42 -19.71
C ALA A 249 47.95 31.26 -21.17
N PHE A 250 47.07 30.84 -22.09
CA PHE A 250 47.39 30.70 -23.53
C PHE A 250 47.58 32.04 -24.23
N THR A 251 46.86 33.08 -23.82
CA THR A 251 46.95 34.42 -24.42
C THR A 251 48.12 35.24 -23.90
N GLY A 252 48.91 34.70 -22.95
CA GLY A 252 50.08 35.39 -22.37
C GLY A 252 49.72 36.59 -21.47
N GLN A 253 48.47 36.74 -21.10
CA GLN A 253 47.99 37.78 -20.17
C GLN A 253 48.12 37.31 -18.71
N GLN A 254 48.17 38.28 -17.78
CA GLN A 254 48.10 37.94 -16.37
C GLN A 254 46.75 37.21 -16.08
N SER A 255 46.82 36.21 -15.20
CA SER A 255 45.62 35.41 -14.85
C SER A 255 44.47 36.35 -14.47
N PRO A 256 43.34 36.27 -15.17
CA PRO A 256 42.20 37.14 -14.93
C PRO A 256 41.51 36.89 -13.57
N LEU A 257 41.79 35.74 -12.95
CA LEU A 257 41.35 35.36 -11.62
C LEU A 257 42.52 34.91 -10.76
N THR A 258 42.68 35.54 -9.61
CA THR A 258 43.63 35.08 -8.59
C THR A 258 43.07 33.91 -7.79
N VAL A 259 43.94 33.09 -7.18
CA VAL A 259 43.53 31.96 -6.33
C VAL A 259 42.59 32.43 -5.21
N THR A 260 42.88 33.58 -4.60
CA THR A 260 42.05 34.17 -3.54
C THR A 260 40.65 34.54 -4.04
N GLN A 261 40.53 35.09 -5.26
CA GLN A 261 39.27 35.42 -5.86
C GLN A 261 38.44 34.14 -6.19
N MET A 262 39.09 33.08 -6.67
CA MET A 262 38.41 31.80 -6.90
C MET A 262 37.88 31.18 -5.60
N LEU A 263 38.68 31.23 -4.54
CA LEU A 263 38.23 30.76 -3.22
C LEU A 263 37.04 31.56 -2.69
N TRP A 264 37.04 32.88 -2.85
CA TRP A 264 35.97 33.77 -2.47
C TRP A 264 34.68 33.49 -3.25
N VAL A 265 34.78 33.34 -4.56
CA VAL A 265 33.63 33.02 -5.43
C VAL A 265 33.03 31.69 -4.99
N ASN A 266 33.84 30.65 -4.83
CA ASN A 266 33.36 29.34 -4.40
C ASN A 266 32.69 29.44 -3.02
N LEU A 267 33.32 30.05 -2.03
CA LEU A 267 32.79 30.11 -0.66
C LEU A 267 31.44 30.86 -0.60
N ILE A 268 31.38 32.04 -1.26
CA ILE A 268 30.17 32.89 -1.22
C ILE A 268 29.07 32.28 -2.07
N MET A 269 29.39 31.87 -3.31
CA MET A 269 28.40 31.34 -4.23
C MET A 269 27.81 30.01 -3.71
N ASP A 270 28.64 29.12 -3.17
CA ASP A 270 28.20 27.85 -2.63
C ASP A 270 27.26 28.04 -1.44
N ALA A 271 27.64 28.94 -0.52
CA ALA A 271 26.79 29.22 0.65
C ALA A 271 25.42 29.80 0.27
N PHE A 272 25.40 30.81 -0.61
CA PHE A 272 24.14 31.45 -1.02
C PHE A 272 23.32 30.58 -1.97
N ALA A 273 23.93 29.87 -2.90
CA ALA A 273 23.23 28.95 -3.79
C ALA A 273 22.65 27.77 -3.04
N ALA A 274 23.38 27.19 -2.10
CA ALA A 274 22.88 26.13 -1.24
C ALA A 274 21.67 26.58 -0.41
N LEU A 275 21.77 27.78 0.21
CA LEU A 275 20.67 28.35 0.99
C LEU A 275 19.42 28.63 0.13
N ALA A 276 19.60 29.23 -1.07
CA ALA A 276 18.50 29.51 -1.97
C ALA A 276 17.81 28.25 -2.46
N LEU A 277 18.57 27.22 -2.85
CA LEU A 277 18.01 25.94 -3.33
C LEU A 277 17.39 25.11 -2.20
N ALA A 278 17.94 25.18 -0.98
CA ALA A 278 17.36 24.51 0.19
C ALA A 278 16.01 25.14 0.62
N SER A 279 15.80 26.44 0.32
CA SER A 279 14.58 27.17 0.67
C SER A 279 13.44 26.99 -0.35
N LEU A 280 13.65 26.25 -1.45
CA LEU A 280 12.63 26.05 -2.45
C LEU A 280 11.55 25.11 -1.92
N PRO A 281 10.26 25.50 -2.03
CA PRO A 281 9.15 24.62 -1.65
C PRO A 281 9.07 23.40 -2.58
N PRO A 282 8.44 22.30 -2.13
CA PRO A 282 8.23 21.12 -2.96
C PRO A 282 7.38 21.51 -4.19
N ASN A 283 7.70 20.88 -5.32
CA ASN A 283 7.02 21.14 -6.58
C ASN A 283 6.13 19.94 -6.94
N GLU A 284 4.82 20.15 -7.08
CA GLU A 284 3.87 19.10 -7.49
C GLU A 284 4.17 18.55 -8.91
N ALA A 285 4.89 19.31 -9.75
CA ALA A 285 5.26 18.86 -11.08
C ALA A 285 6.19 17.62 -11.08
N VAL A 286 6.84 17.29 -9.93
CA VAL A 286 7.67 16.09 -9.80
C VAL A 286 6.86 14.80 -9.68
N MET A 287 5.53 14.93 -9.52
CA MET A 287 4.58 13.82 -9.42
C MET A 287 3.84 13.55 -10.75
N ARG A 288 4.31 14.13 -11.85
CA ARG A 288 3.75 13.95 -13.21
C ARG A 288 4.72 13.28 -14.14
#